data_3496123bdc53fdf35836b4f8bc016542
#
_entry.id   3496123bdc53fdf35836b4f8bc016542
#
_cell.length_a   1.000
_cell.length_b   1.000
_cell.length_c   1.000
_cell.angle_alpha   90.00
_cell.angle_beta   90.00
_cell.angle_gamma   90.00
#
_symmetry.space_group_name_H-M   'P 1'
#
loop_
_entity.id
_entity.type
_entity.pdbx_description
1 polymer ?
#
loop_
_entity_poly.entity_id
_entity_poly.type
_entity_poly.pdbx_seq_one_letter_code
_entity_poly.pdbx_strand_id
1 'polypeptide(L)'
;MPGLQPAKRLLLSIHDVSPRTEHAVVRLRNLFEARHAARSVALLVVPNHWGEAPIRAGTGFASRLRAAAESGDEIFLHGWYHRADARPAGPLDRFRANWMSAGEGEFLGLSRGEAVRRMSDGRKLLEDITGRPVAGFVAPAWLYGSGARAALVELAFPLAESHMRVWRPVDGAVLARGPVITWASRSRARIASSLAFAKLAPQLLASLVTVRIGVHPGDVSIPELRRSIAETVGHFAARRRIARYGDLLAAPAVAHEPAGAAA
;
A
#
# COMPACT_ATOMS: atom_id res chain seq x y z
N MET A 1 -26.83 26.30 -2.25
CA MET A 1 -25.38 26.36 -1.99
C MET A 1 -24.71 25.40 -2.94
N PRO A 2 -23.82 25.81 -3.88
CA PRO A 2 -23.02 24.84 -4.63
C PRO A 2 -22.13 24.12 -3.65
N GLY A 3 -22.31 22.80 -3.53
CA GLY A 3 -21.54 21.97 -2.62
C GLY A 3 -20.05 22.10 -2.95
N LEU A 4 -19.23 22.46 -1.97
CA LEU A 4 -17.78 22.48 -2.08
C LEU A 4 -17.32 21.09 -2.57
N GLN A 5 -16.83 21.00 -3.79
CA GLN A 5 -16.25 19.77 -4.30
C GLN A 5 -15.07 19.37 -3.38
N PRO A 6 -15.00 18.12 -2.93
CA PRO A 6 -13.94 17.70 -2.06
C PRO A 6 -12.57 17.93 -2.73
N ALA A 7 -11.65 18.54 -2.01
CA ALA A 7 -10.31 18.81 -2.52
C ALA A 7 -9.65 17.54 -3.02
N LYS A 8 -9.16 17.55 -4.26
CA LYS A 8 -8.47 16.42 -4.89
C LYS A 8 -7.20 16.07 -4.12
N ARG A 9 -7.00 14.78 -3.84
CA ARG A 9 -5.90 14.26 -3.00
C ARG A 9 -4.99 13.35 -3.79
N LEU A 10 -3.71 13.34 -3.42
CA LEU A 10 -2.70 12.38 -3.86
C LEU A 10 -2.17 11.65 -2.62
N LEU A 11 -2.27 10.34 -2.62
CA LEU A 11 -1.67 9.46 -1.60
C LEU A 11 -0.47 8.75 -2.22
N LEU A 12 0.64 8.74 -1.49
CA LEU A 12 1.89 8.13 -1.91
C LEU A 12 2.27 7.02 -0.94
N SER A 13 2.69 5.87 -1.46
CA SER A 13 3.19 4.77 -0.65
C SER A 13 4.46 4.17 -1.24
N ILE A 14 5.34 3.71 -0.34
CA ILE A 14 6.51 2.89 -0.68
C ILE A 14 6.29 1.53 -0.05
N HIS A 15 6.25 0.50 -0.89
CA HIS A 15 6.03 -0.89 -0.50
C HIS A 15 7.33 -1.58 -0.09
N ASP A 16 7.21 -2.76 0.51
CA ASP A 16 8.31 -3.68 0.83
C ASP A 16 9.43 -3.05 1.67
N VAL A 17 9.07 -2.10 2.55
CA VAL A 17 10.02 -1.41 3.42
C VAL A 17 10.56 -2.39 4.47
N SER A 18 11.86 -2.66 4.42
CA SER A 18 12.54 -3.62 5.28
C SER A 18 14.05 -3.35 5.33
N PRO A 19 14.81 -3.95 6.26
CA PRO A 19 16.26 -3.82 6.25
C PRO A 19 16.91 -4.24 4.92
N ARG A 20 16.31 -5.22 4.22
CA ARG A 20 16.79 -5.73 2.92
C ARG A 20 16.67 -4.68 1.79
N THR A 21 15.66 -3.84 1.85
CA THR A 21 15.30 -2.92 0.76
C THR A 21 15.65 -1.47 1.06
N GLU A 22 16.27 -1.19 2.19
CA GLU A 22 16.48 0.13 2.74
C GLU A 22 17.11 1.12 1.75
N HIS A 23 18.20 0.75 1.07
CA HIS A 23 18.84 1.61 0.09
C HIS A 23 17.92 2.00 -1.08
N ALA A 24 17.09 1.08 -1.54
CA ALA A 24 16.12 1.35 -2.60
C ALA A 24 15.00 2.27 -2.10
N VAL A 25 14.52 2.07 -0.86
CA VAL A 25 13.54 2.94 -0.21
C VAL A 25 14.05 4.39 -0.11
N VAL A 26 15.30 4.59 0.32
CA VAL A 26 15.93 5.93 0.35
C VAL A 26 15.95 6.56 -1.04
N ARG A 27 16.29 5.80 -2.08
CA ARG A 27 16.30 6.32 -3.47
C ARG A 27 14.90 6.69 -3.96
N LEU A 28 13.86 5.93 -3.62
CA LEU A 28 12.46 6.26 -3.93
C LEU A 28 12.02 7.52 -3.20
N ARG A 29 12.41 7.67 -1.94
CA ARG A 29 12.12 8.85 -1.15
C ARG A 29 12.75 10.11 -1.76
N ASN A 30 14.03 10.07 -2.12
CA ASN A 30 14.72 11.16 -2.80
C ASN A 30 14.03 11.53 -4.13
N LEU A 31 13.49 10.55 -4.84
CA LEU A 31 12.73 10.80 -6.08
C LEU A 31 11.43 11.56 -5.80
N PHE A 32 10.73 11.28 -4.69
CA PHE A 32 9.55 12.03 -4.25
C PHE A 32 9.95 13.45 -3.81
N GLU A 33 11.03 13.59 -3.05
CA GLU A 33 11.57 14.89 -2.60
C GLU A 33 11.88 15.81 -3.77
N ALA A 34 12.53 15.28 -4.81
CA ALA A 34 12.84 16.03 -6.03
C ALA A 34 11.58 16.50 -6.79
N ARG A 35 10.39 16.01 -6.41
CA ARG A 35 9.10 16.44 -6.95
C ARG A 35 8.23 17.17 -5.90
N HIS A 36 8.84 17.62 -4.79
CA HIS A 36 8.15 18.24 -3.66
C HIS A 36 7.02 17.39 -3.06
N ALA A 37 7.15 16.07 -3.16
CA ALA A 37 6.12 15.10 -2.83
C ALA A 37 6.50 14.17 -1.66
N ALA A 38 7.60 14.42 -0.94
CA ALA A 38 8.06 13.55 0.14
C ALA A 38 7.36 13.75 1.49
N ARG A 39 6.41 14.67 1.58
CA ARG A 39 5.67 14.89 2.82
C ARG A 39 4.58 13.85 2.97
N SER A 40 4.57 13.16 4.14
CA SER A 40 3.50 12.21 4.51
C SER A 40 3.38 11.00 3.57
N VAL A 41 4.47 10.31 3.36
CA VAL A 41 4.49 9.05 2.59
C VAL A 41 4.07 7.89 3.49
N ALA A 42 3.24 6.98 2.98
CA ALA A 42 2.95 5.73 3.66
C ALA A 42 4.09 4.73 3.41
N LEU A 43 4.70 4.26 4.49
CA LEU A 43 5.74 3.23 4.47
C LEU A 43 5.10 1.88 4.79
N LEU A 44 5.03 0.99 3.81
CA LEU A 44 4.46 -0.34 3.94
C LEU A 44 5.55 -1.30 4.38
N VAL A 45 5.58 -1.59 5.69
CA VAL A 45 6.70 -2.24 6.36
C VAL A 45 6.49 -3.74 6.50
N VAL A 46 7.51 -4.52 6.12
CA VAL A 46 7.54 -5.97 6.25
C VAL A 46 8.43 -6.36 7.44
N PRO A 47 7.87 -6.91 8.54
CA PRO A 47 8.60 -7.25 9.76
C PRO A 47 9.78 -8.19 9.59
N ASN A 48 9.64 -9.23 8.77
CA ASN A 48 10.70 -10.21 8.51
C ASN A 48 10.72 -10.62 7.03
N HIS A 49 11.20 -9.74 6.19
CA HIS A 49 11.13 -9.88 4.74
C HIS A 49 11.75 -11.20 4.27
N TRP A 50 10.91 -12.08 3.72
CA TRP A 50 11.20 -13.45 3.26
C TRP A 50 11.72 -14.41 4.33
N GLY A 51 11.62 -14.04 5.61
CA GLY A 51 12.20 -14.80 6.73
C GLY A 51 13.71 -14.60 6.90
N GLU A 52 14.31 -13.68 6.13
CA GLU A 52 15.76 -13.48 6.05
C GLU A 52 16.22 -12.13 6.62
N ALA A 53 15.33 -11.15 6.71
CA ALA A 53 15.65 -9.79 7.12
C ALA A 53 14.72 -9.27 8.23
N PRO A 54 14.80 -9.84 9.45
CA PRO A 54 13.96 -9.41 10.55
C PRO A 54 14.33 -8.00 11.02
N ILE A 55 13.30 -7.18 11.26
CA ILE A 55 13.46 -5.89 11.92
C ILE A 55 13.74 -6.16 13.40
N ARG A 56 14.78 -5.54 13.93
CA ARG A 56 15.17 -5.64 15.35
C ARG A 56 15.24 -4.26 15.98
N ALA A 57 14.71 -4.12 17.18
CA ALA A 57 14.87 -2.92 17.98
C ALA A 57 16.35 -2.59 18.21
N GLY A 58 16.69 -1.32 18.33
CA GLY A 58 18.07 -0.85 18.54
C GLY A 58 18.96 -0.84 17.29
N THR A 59 18.47 -1.28 16.13
CA THR A 59 19.21 -1.21 14.86
C THR A 59 19.07 0.17 14.21
N GLY A 60 20.02 0.52 13.33
CA GLY A 60 19.95 1.75 12.55
C GLY A 60 18.68 1.84 11.68
N PHE A 61 18.20 0.71 11.15
CA PHE A 61 16.93 0.67 10.41
C PHE A 61 15.75 1.03 11.31
N ALA A 62 15.65 0.45 12.52
CA ALA A 62 14.58 0.77 13.47
C ALA A 62 14.60 2.25 13.88
N SER A 63 15.80 2.83 14.11
CA SER A 63 15.94 4.26 14.40
C SER A 63 15.47 5.16 13.26
N ARG A 64 15.78 4.81 12.01
CA ARG A 64 15.30 5.56 10.84
C ARG A 64 13.79 5.41 10.63
N LEU A 65 13.23 4.22 10.90
CA LEU A 65 11.78 4.01 10.82
C LEU A 65 11.04 4.86 11.87
N ARG A 66 11.57 4.95 13.09
CA ARG A 66 11.06 5.84 14.14
C ARG A 66 11.12 7.30 13.70
N ALA A 67 12.27 7.77 13.21
CA ALA A 67 12.43 9.14 12.75
C ALA A 67 11.46 9.49 11.58
N ALA A 68 11.21 8.53 10.69
CA ALA A 68 10.23 8.69 9.61
C ALA A 68 8.80 8.88 10.18
N ALA A 69 8.40 8.06 11.14
CA ALA A 69 7.11 8.20 11.82
C ALA A 69 6.98 9.52 12.59
N GLU A 70 8.05 9.98 13.26
CA GLU A 70 8.11 11.27 13.95
C GLU A 70 8.00 12.45 12.99
N SER A 71 8.57 12.34 11.79
CA SER A 71 8.50 13.37 10.75
C SER A 71 7.17 13.40 9.99
N GLY A 72 6.23 12.49 10.31
CA GLY A 72 4.86 12.51 9.81
C GLY A 72 4.55 11.45 8.74
N ASP A 73 5.45 10.54 8.44
CA ASP A 73 5.15 9.38 7.60
C ASP A 73 4.19 8.44 8.31
N GLU A 74 3.36 7.75 7.54
CA GLU A 74 2.43 6.77 8.05
C GLU A 74 3.04 5.36 7.95
N ILE A 75 3.04 4.63 9.05
CA ILE A 75 3.53 3.26 9.08
C ILE A 75 2.37 2.31 8.88
N PHE A 76 2.44 1.53 7.81
CA PHE A 76 1.52 0.43 7.52
C PHE A 76 2.21 -0.91 7.71
N LEU A 77 1.48 -1.87 8.23
CA LEU A 77 1.93 -3.26 8.24
C LEU A 77 1.70 -3.88 6.84
N HIS A 78 2.74 -4.53 6.27
CA HIS A 78 2.70 -5.12 4.94
C HIS A 78 3.04 -6.61 4.95
N GLY A 79 2.14 -7.40 5.54
CA GLY A 79 2.40 -8.80 5.82
C GLY A 79 3.37 -9.00 6.98
N TRP A 80 3.87 -10.22 7.15
CA TRP A 80 4.94 -10.57 8.09
C TRP A 80 6.20 -10.97 7.33
N TYR A 81 6.06 -11.89 6.35
CA TYR A 81 7.17 -12.42 5.55
C TYR A 81 7.21 -11.88 4.12
N HIS A 82 6.10 -11.37 3.61
CA HIS A 82 5.93 -11.02 2.19
C HIS A 82 6.16 -12.23 1.25
N ARG A 83 5.89 -13.43 1.73
CA ARG A 83 6.06 -14.70 1.00
C ARG A 83 4.89 -15.62 1.32
N ALA A 84 4.32 -16.23 0.27
CA ALA A 84 3.29 -17.24 0.45
C ALA A 84 3.91 -18.53 1.00
N ASP A 85 3.46 -18.96 2.16
CA ASP A 85 3.82 -20.22 2.82
C ASP A 85 2.60 -21.12 3.06
N ALA A 86 1.40 -20.62 2.80
CA ALA A 86 0.15 -21.37 2.85
C ALA A 86 -0.47 -21.50 1.46
N ARG A 87 -0.97 -22.70 1.12
CA ARG A 87 -1.68 -22.93 -0.14
C ARG A 87 -3.14 -22.45 -0.01
N PRO A 88 -3.63 -21.62 -0.95
CA PRO A 88 -5.03 -21.21 -0.95
C PRO A 88 -5.97 -22.41 -1.11
N ALA A 89 -7.06 -22.43 -0.35
CA ALA A 89 -8.01 -23.54 -0.33
C ALA A 89 -8.89 -23.60 -1.61
N GLY A 90 -9.24 -22.45 -2.18
CA GLY A 90 -10.16 -22.35 -3.32
C GLY A 90 -9.47 -22.28 -4.69
N PRO A 91 -10.15 -22.75 -5.78
CA PRO A 91 -9.60 -22.72 -7.14
C PRO A 91 -9.34 -21.28 -7.64
N LEU A 92 -10.21 -20.33 -7.34
CA LEU A 92 -10.06 -18.90 -7.68
C LEU A 92 -8.85 -18.27 -6.98
N ASP A 93 -8.62 -18.62 -5.72
CA ASP A 93 -7.48 -18.10 -4.96
C ASP A 93 -6.17 -18.74 -5.40
N ARG A 94 -6.19 -20.01 -5.83
CA ARG A 94 -5.03 -20.65 -6.49
C ARG A 94 -4.67 -19.97 -7.81
N PHE A 95 -5.67 -19.62 -8.62
CA PHE A 95 -5.46 -18.86 -9.85
C PHE A 95 -4.85 -17.49 -9.56
N ARG A 96 -5.39 -16.75 -8.59
CA ARG A 96 -4.84 -15.46 -8.14
C ARG A 96 -3.41 -15.59 -7.61
N ALA A 97 -3.12 -16.62 -6.81
CA ALA A 97 -1.78 -16.89 -6.31
C ALA A 97 -0.77 -17.10 -7.45
N ASN A 98 -1.13 -17.88 -8.45
CA ASN A 98 -0.22 -18.21 -9.55
C ASN A 98 0.01 -17.03 -10.52
N TRP A 99 -1.04 -16.25 -10.81
CA TRP A 99 -0.98 -15.20 -11.84
C TRP A 99 -0.63 -13.81 -11.30
N MET A 100 -1.04 -13.49 -10.07
CA MET A 100 -0.93 -12.13 -9.53
C MET A 100 0.19 -11.97 -8.50
N SER A 101 0.54 -13.02 -7.74
CA SER A 101 1.41 -12.85 -6.58
C SER A 101 2.88 -13.20 -6.81
N ALA A 102 3.22 -13.99 -7.83
CA ALA A 102 4.59 -14.52 -8.00
C ALA A 102 5.19 -15.08 -6.68
N GLY A 103 4.36 -15.70 -5.82
CA GLY A 103 4.75 -16.22 -4.52
C GLY A 103 4.63 -15.22 -3.35
N GLU A 104 4.10 -14.02 -3.56
CA GLU A 104 3.97 -12.99 -2.52
C GLU A 104 2.59 -12.92 -1.84
N GLY A 105 1.65 -13.78 -2.22
CA GLY A 105 0.29 -13.79 -1.68
C GLY A 105 0.19 -14.35 -0.27
N GLU A 106 1.01 -13.87 0.68
CA GLU A 106 1.10 -14.38 2.05
C GLU A 106 -0.26 -14.53 2.73
N PHE A 107 -1.12 -13.52 2.62
CA PHE A 107 -2.41 -13.47 3.32
C PHE A 107 -3.59 -14.04 2.52
N LEU A 108 -3.34 -14.67 1.39
CA LEU A 108 -4.39 -15.26 0.57
C LEU A 108 -4.88 -16.62 1.13
N GLY A 109 -3.95 -17.44 1.65
CA GLY A 109 -4.23 -18.80 2.11
C GLY A 109 -4.24 -18.99 3.63
N LEU A 110 -4.00 -17.95 4.43
CA LEU A 110 -3.92 -18.06 5.89
C LEU A 110 -5.28 -18.33 6.51
N SER A 111 -5.30 -19.18 7.54
CA SER A 111 -6.44 -19.27 8.47
C SER A 111 -6.62 -17.95 9.22
N ARG A 112 -7.83 -17.74 9.80
CA ARG A 112 -8.09 -16.56 10.65
C ARG A 112 -7.09 -16.46 11.80
N GLY A 113 -6.86 -17.55 12.53
CA GLY A 113 -5.95 -17.56 13.68
C GLY A 113 -4.52 -17.19 13.32
N GLU A 114 -3.99 -17.74 12.21
CA GLU A 114 -2.65 -17.40 11.74
C GLU A 114 -2.55 -15.96 11.22
N ALA A 115 -3.60 -15.48 10.53
CA ALA A 115 -3.66 -14.10 10.10
C ALA A 115 -3.70 -13.12 11.28
N VAL A 116 -4.50 -13.41 12.32
CA VAL A 116 -4.56 -12.64 13.56
C VAL A 116 -3.20 -12.60 14.22
N ARG A 117 -2.54 -13.74 14.37
CA ARG A 117 -1.21 -13.82 14.98
C ARG A 117 -0.20 -12.95 14.25
N ARG A 118 -0.03 -13.13 12.93
CA ARG A 118 0.95 -12.35 12.13
C ARG A 118 0.65 -10.86 12.13
N MET A 119 -0.61 -10.48 12.02
CA MET A 119 -1.02 -9.08 12.05
C MET A 119 -0.80 -8.46 13.44
N SER A 120 -1.11 -9.17 14.52
CA SER A 120 -0.94 -8.70 15.89
C SER A 120 0.54 -8.53 16.23
N ASP A 121 1.35 -9.57 15.95
CA ASP A 121 2.81 -9.54 16.20
C ASP A 121 3.48 -8.42 15.39
N GLY A 122 3.09 -8.27 14.11
CA GLY A 122 3.63 -7.22 13.24
C GLY A 122 3.25 -5.83 13.70
N ARG A 123 1.98 -5.61 14.08
CA ARG A 123 1.53 -4.35 14.66
C ARG A 123 2.32 -4.00 15.91
N LYS A 124 2.38 -4.94 16.87
CA LYS A 124 3.10 -4.73 18.11
C LYS A 124 4.56 -4.35 17.86
N LEU A 125 5.26 -5.09 17.01
CA LEU A 125 6.67 -4.81 16.68
C LEU A 125 6.84 -3.38 16.14
N LEU A 126 5.99 -2.97 15.19
CA LEU A 126 6.11 -1.66 14.56
C LEU A 126 5.75 -0.53 15.52
N GLU A 127 4.73 -0.71 16.35
CA GLU A 127 4.32 0.26 17.37
C GLU A 127 5.38 0.39 18.48
N ASP A 128 5.99 -0.70 18.94
CA ASP A 128 7.10 -0.69 19.90
C ASP A 128 8.33 0.05 19.35
N ILE A 129 8.63 -0.10 18.05
CA ILE A 129 9.77 0.57 17.40
C ILE A 129 9.49 2.05 17.19
N THR A 130 8.34 2.40 16.69
CA THR A 130 8.04 3.76 16.23
C THR A 130 7.45 4.67 17.32
N GLY A 131 6.88 4.06 18.38
CA GLY A 131 6.12 4.78 19.40
C GLY A 131 4.81 5.39 18.86
N ARG A 132 4.34 4.97 17.69
CA ARG A 132 3.15 5.47 17.01
C ARG A 132 2.23 4.32 16.60
N PRO A 133 0.91 4.52 16.61
CA PRO A 133 -0.02 3.52 16.08
C PRO A 133 0.24 3.23 14.61
N VAL A 134 0.10 1.97 14.22
CA VAL A 134 0.11 1.55 12.81
C VAL A 134 -1.12 2.11 12.11
N ALA A 135 -0.94 2.82 11.00
CA ALA A 135 -1.99 3.52 10.27
C ALA A 135 -2.95 2.56 9.54
N GLY A 136 -2.52 1.34 9.25
CA GLY A 136 -3.35 0.36 8.56
C GLY A 136 -2.58 -0.89 8.15
N PHE A 137 -3.25 -1.71 7.35
CA PHE A 137 -2.69 -2.94 6.80
C PHE A 137 -2.88 -3.02 5.29
N VAL A 138 -1.83 -3.39 4.58
CA VAL A 138 -1.89 -3.73 3.16
C VAL A 138 -1.33 -5.13 2.97
N ALA A 139 -2.17 -6.05 2.44
CA ALA A 139 -1.69 -7.39 2.16
C ALA A 139 -0.67 -7.39 1.02
N PRO A 140 0.40 -8.18 1.09
CA PRO A 140 1.30 -8.40 -0.03
C PRO A 140 0.54 -8.74 -1.32
N ALA A 141 0.95 -8.16 -2.43
CA ALA A 141 0.27 -8.23 -3.74
C ALA A 141 -1.22 -7.79 -3.70
N TRP A 142 -1.68 -7.08 -2.66
CA TRP A 142 -3.09 -6.71 -2.39
C TRP A 142 -4.06 -7.90 -2.32
N LEU A 143 -3.55 -9.10 -2.01
CA LEU A 143 -4.33 -10.33 -1.98
C LEU A 143 -4.79 -10.68 -0.55
N TYR A 144 -6.10 -10.67 -0.37
CA TYR A 144 -6.76 -10.95 0.91
C TYR A 144 -7.61 -12.20 0.82
N GLY A 145 -7.28 -13.24 1.59
CA GLY A 145 -8.16 -14.37 1.85
C GLY A 145 -9.24 -14.02 2.90
N SER A 146 -10.17 -14.96 3.13
CA SER A 146 -11.22 -14.81 4.13
C SER A 146 -10.67 -14.66 5.56
N GLY A 147 -9.61 -15.43 5.89
CA GLY A 147 -8.93 -15.34 7.19
C GLY A 147 -8.32 -13.96 7.43
N ALA A 148 -7.66 -13.38 6.41
CA ALA A 148 -7.09 -12.05 6.50
C ALA A 148 -8.16 -10.96 6.68
N ARG A 149 -9.29 -11.05 5.98
CA ARG A 149 -10.40 -10.10 6.13
C ARG A 149 -11.03 -10.16 7.53
N ALA A 150 -11.22 -11.36 8.07
CA ALA A 150 -11.72 -11.54 9.42
C ALA A 150 -10.75 -10.99 10.47
N ALA A 151 -9.44 -11.22 10.31
CA ALA A 151 -8.41 -10.71 11.19
C ALA A 151 -8.34 -9.18 11.21
N LEU A 152 -8.53 -8.51 10.06
CA LEU A 152 -8.58 -7.05 9.98
C LEU A 152 -9.70 -6.45 10.84
N VAL A 153 -10.89 -7.09 10.83
CA VAL A 153 -12.04 -6.66 11.64
C VAL A 153 -11.78 -6.93 13.12
N GLU A 154 -11.33 -8.14 13.45
CA GLU A 154 -11.05 -8.57 14.83
C GLU A 154 -10.02 -7.68 15.52
N LEU A 155 -8.94 -7.35 14.81
CA LEU A 155 -7.89 -6.49 15.30
C LEU A 155 -8.20 -5.00 15.15
N ALA A 156 -9.37 -4.63 14.64
CA ALA A 156 -9.79 -3.25 14.44
C ALA A 156 -8.74 -2.38 13.72
N PHE A 157 -8.16 -2.90 12.60
CA PHE A 157 -7.27 -2.07 11.80
C PHE A 157 -8.02 -0.84 11.26
N PRO A 158 -7.48 0.37 11.40
CA PRO A 158 -8.19 1.59 10.99
C PRO A 158 -8.39 1.66 9.49
N LEU A 159 -7.41 1.22 8.71
CA LEU A 159 -7.41 1.24 7.25
C LEU A 159 -6.90 -0.07 6.67
N ALA A 160 -7.47 -0.45 5.53
CA ALA A 160 -6.90 -1.45 4.64
C ALA A 160 -6.96 -0.98 3.18
N GLU A 161 -6.02 -1.44 2.36
CA GLU A 161 -5.93 -1.08 0.95
C GLU A 161 -5.89 -2.31 0.06
N SER A 162 -6.65 -2.28 -1.03
CA SER A 162 -6.49 -3.17 -2.19
C SER A 162 -6.10 -2.35 -3.43
N HIS A 163 -5.80 -3.04 -4.53
CA HIS A 163 -5.48 -2.36 -5.78
C HIS A 163 -6.56 -1.33 -6.21
N MET A 164 -7.85 -1.58 -5.90
CA MET A 164 -8.97 -0.77 -6.37
C MET A 164 -9.61 0.13 -5.31
N ARG A 165 -9.28 -0.02 -4.04
CA ARG A 165 -9.92 0.76 -2.96
C ARG A 165 -9.12 0.83 -1.68
N VAL A 166 -9.37 1.89 -0.90
CA VAL A 166 -9.07 1.97 0.54
C VAL A 166 -10.38 1.85 1.29
N TRP A 167 -10.41 1.05 2.36
CA TRP A 167 -11.62 0.87 3.16
C TRP A 167 -11.30 0.81 4.65
N ARG A 168 -12.31 1.05 5.47
CA ARG A 168 -12.29 0.84 6.90
C ARG A 168 -12.80 -0.58 7.20
N PRO A 169 -11.97 -1.48 7.77
CA PRO A 169 -12.35 -2.88 7.92
C PRO A 169 -13.56 -3.14 8.81
N VAL A 170 -13.73 -2.36 9.89
CA VAL A 170 -14.74 -2.61 10.92
C VAL A 170 -16.18 -2.52 10.39
N ASP A 171 -16.43 -1.68 9.40
CA ASP A 171 -17.76 -1.47 8.80
C ASP A 171 -17.79 -1.64 7.28
N GLY A 172 -16.64 -1.93 6.67
CA GLY A 172 -16.51 -2.08 5.23
C GLY A 172 -16.62 -0.79 4.43
N ALA A 173 -16.72 0.39 5.09
CA ALA A 173 -16.87 1.68 4.43
C ALA A 173 -15.72 1.96 3.47
N VAL A 174 -16.05 2.23 2.21
CA VAL A 174 -15.06 2.57 1.17
C VAL A 174 -14.72 4.05 1.27
N LEU A 175 -13.46 4.35 1.54
CA LEU A 175 -12.95 5.70 1.77
C LEU A 175 -12.32 6.31 0.52
N ALA A 176 -11.77 5.49 -0.36
CA ALA A 176 -11.28 5.90 -1.68
C ALA A 176 -11.48 4.77 -2.70
N ARG A 177 -11.81 5.13 -3.94
CA ARG A 177 -11.99 4.23 -5.08
C ARG A 177 -11.01 4.57 -6.19
N GLY A 178 -10.74 3.58 -7.04
CA GLY A 178 -9.88 3.69 -8.20
C GLY A 178 -8.59 2.88 -8.06
N PRO A 179 -7.91 2.57 -9.17
CA PRO A 179 -6.69 1.76 -9.14
C PRO A 179 -5.54 2.51 -8.49
N VAL A 180 -4.63 1.77 -7.87
CA VAL A 180 -3.29 2.26 -7.53
C VAL A 180 -2.48 2.33 -8.81
N ILE A 181 -1.82 3.47 -9.07
CA ILE A 181 -0.79 3.56 -10.09
C ILE A 181 0.45 2.90 -9.51
N THR A 182 0.90 1.84 -10.13
CA THR A 182 2.08 1.09 -9.69
C THR A 182 2.85 0.55 -10.88
N TRP A 183 4.12 0.25 -10.66
CA TRP A 183 5.01 -0.28 -11.69
C TRP A 183 5.38 -1.73 -11.38
N ALA A 184 5.77 -2.46 -12.41
CA ALA A 184 6.20 -3.83 -12.29
C ALA A 184 7.58 -4.00 -12.92
N SER A 185 8.55 -4.47 -12.15
CA SER A 185 9.96 -4.59 -12.56
C SER A 185 10.36 -6.01 -13.02
N ARG A 186 9.45 -7.01 -12.96
CA ARG A 186 9.80 -8.43 -13.07
C ARG A 186 9.88 -9.01 -14.49
N SER A 187 9.21 -8.40 -15.46
CA SER A 187 9.26 -8.87 -16.84
C SER A 187 9.05 -7.72 -17.82
N ARG A 188 9.60 -7.85 -19.04
CA ARG A 188 9.45 -6.83 -20.08
C ARG A 188 7.98 -6.48 -20.39
N ALA A 189 7.11 -7.49 -20.47
CA ALA A 189 5.70 -7.28 -20.73
C ALA A 189 5.01 -6.51 -19.58
N ARG A 190 5.31 -6.84 -18.33
CA ARG A 190 4.79 -6.12 -17.16
C ARG A 190 5.36 -4.70 -17.04
N ILE A 191 6.64 -4.50 -17.37
CA ILE A 191 7.24 -3.17 -17.46
C ILE A 191 6.48 -2.34 -18.49
N ALA A 192 6.32 -2.84 -19.71
CA ALA A 192 5.65 -2.13 -20.79
C ALA A 192 4.19 -1.79 -20.44
N SER A 193 3.42 -2.74 -19.86
CA SER A 193 2.04 -2.50 -19.45
C SER A 193 1.91 -1.46 -18.34
N SER A 194 2.81 -1.49 -17.34
CA SER A 194 2.81 -0.50 -16.26
C SER A 194 3.19 0.90 -16.74
N LEU A 195 4.17 1.01 -17.65
CA LEU A 195 4.53 2.28 -18.29
C LEU A 195 3.37 2.85 -19.13
N ALA A 196 2.68 1.98 -19.91
CA ALA A 196 1.51 2.40 -20.68
C ALA A 196 0.38 2.91 -19.78
N PHE A 197 0.08 2.18 -18.68
CA PHE A 197 -0.93 2.63 -17.73
C PHE A 197 -0.52 3.95 -17.05
N ALA A 198 0.71 4.09 -16.59
CA ALA A 198 1.20 5.32 -15.96
C ALA A 198 1.09 6.54 -16.91
N LYS A 199 1.37 6.34 -18.21
CA LYS A 199 1.24 7.39 -19.23
C LYS A 199 -0.22 7.82 -19.44
N LEU A 200 -1.19 6.89 -19.34
CA LEU A 200 -2.62 7.18 -19.51
C LEU A 200 -3.29 7.64 -18.21
N ALA A 201 -2.71 7.34 -17.05
CA ALA A 201 -3.29 7.65 -15.75
C ALA A 201 -3.68 9.13 -15.56
N PRO A 202 -2.94 10.14 -16.06
CA PRO A 202 -3.34 11.53 -16.00
C PRO A 202 -4.74 11.80 -16.56
N GLN A 203 -5.11 11.16 -17.66
CA GLN A 203 -6.42 11.30 -18.27
C GLN A 203 -7.47 10.42 -17.61
N LEU A 204 -7.15 9.13 -17.43
CA LEU A 204 -8.09 8.14 -16.90
C LEU A 204 -8.51 8.42 -15.46
N LEU A 205 -7.62 8.98 -14.63
CA LEU A 205 -7.85 9.21 -13.22
C LEU A 205 -8.08 10.68 -12.86
N ALA A 206 -8.25 11.55 -13.86
CA ALA A 206 -8.42 13.00 -13.67
C ALA A 206 -9.64 13.34 -12.81
N SER A 207 -10.73 12.59 -12.95
CA SER A 207 -12.01 12.79 -12.24
C SER A 207 -11.99 12.28 -10.79
N LEU A 208 -11.09 11.35 -10.44
CA LEU A 208 -11.05 10.79 -9.08
C LEU A 208 -10.72 11.86 -8.05
N VAL A 209 -11.42 11.83 -6.92
CA VAL A 209 -11.13 12.68 -5.75
C VAL A 209 -9.77 12.31 -5.16
N THR A 210 -9.48 11.01 -5.07
CA THR A 210 -8.23 10.50 -4.51
C THR A 210 -7.50 9.64 -5.55
N VAL A 211 -6.28 10.02 -5.90
CA VAL A 211 -5.35 9.21 -6.69
C VAL A 211 -4.30 8.63 -5.76
N ARG A 212 -3.92 7.38 -6.00
CA ARG A 212 -2.95 6.64 -5.21
C ARG A 212 -1.79 6.19 -6.09
N ILE A 213 -0.56 6.39 -5.59
CA ILE A 213 0.66 5.94 -6.26
C ILE A 213 1.43 5.06 -5.28
N GLY A 214 1.69 3.82 -5.65
CA GLY A 214 2.47 2.85 -4.88
C GLY A 214 3.72 2.43 -5.66
N VAL A 215 4.89 2.59 -5.06
CA VAL A 215 6.18 2.24 -5.67
C VAL A 215 6.88 1.13 -4.89
N HIS A 216 7.69 0.32 -5.58
CA HIS A 216 8.40 -0.81 -4.98
C HIS A 216 9.92 -0.65 -5.12
N PRO A 217 10.72 -1.23 -4.21
CA PRO A 217 12.17 -1.14 -4.25
C PRO A 217 12.80 -1.57 -5.59
N GLY A 218 12.21 -2.56 -6.26
CA GLY A 218 12.69 -3.00 -7.57
C GLY A 218 12.62 -1.95 -8.68
N ASP A 219 11.71 -0.99 -8.56
CA ASP A 219 11.45 0.01 -9.60
C ASP A 219 12.63 0.97 -9.80
N VAL A 220 13.42 1.24 -8.74
CA VAL A 220 14.58 2.14 -8.85
C VAL A 220 15.74 1.58 -9.65
N SER A 221 15.76 0.29 -9.91
CA SER A 221 16.81 -0.37 -10.68
C SER A 221 16.66 -0.16 -12.18
N ILE A 222 15.47 0.24 -12.64
CA ILE A 222 15.11 0.37 -14.05
C ILE A 222 14.95 1.86 -14.40
N PRO A 223 15.83 2.44 -15.24
CA PRO A 223 15.83 3.88 -15.54
C PRO A 223 14.49 4.39 -16.10
N GLU A 224 13.83 3.61 -16.95
CA GLU A 224 12.54 3.95 -17.57
C GLU A 224 11.43 4.03 -16.51
N LEU A 225 11.41 3.12 -15.53
CA LEU A 225 10.46 3.16 -14.43
C LEU A 225 10.70 4.38 -13.55
N ARG A 226 11.95 4.68 -13.19
CA ARG A 226 12.28 5.88 -12.40
C ARG A 226 11.80 7.16 -13.07
N ARG A 227 12.02 7.28 -14.38
CA ARG A 227 11.54 8.44 -15.14
C ARG A 227 10.02 8.54 -15.11
N SER A 228 9.33 7.44 -15.42
CA SER A 228 7.87 7.37 -15.40
C SER A 228 7.30 7.68 -14.02
N ILE A 229 7.89 7.17 -12.94
CA ILE A 229 7.49 7.48 -11.56
C ILE A 229 7.62 8.99 -11.31
N ALA A 230 8.78 9.58 -11.63
CA ALA A 230 9.04 11.00 -11.43
C ALA A 230 8.06 11.90 -12.19
N GLU A 231 7.76 11.57 -13.45
CA GLU A 231 6.82 12.30 -14.29
C GLU A 231 5.38 12.18 -13.75
N THR A 232 4.96 10.96 -13.39
CA THR A 232 3.62 10.69 -12.85
C THR A 232 3.40 11.38 -11.50
N VAL A 233 4.35 11.26 -10.58
CA VAL A 233 4.30 11.93 -9.27
C VAL A 233 4.25 13.44 -9.46
N GLY A 234 5.14 14.01 -10.28
CA GLY A 234 5.16 15.43 -10.56
C GLY A 234 3.84 15.95 -11.16
N HIS A 235 3.25 15.18 -12.11
CA HIS A 235 1.97 15.54 -12.71
C HIS A 235 0.84 15.65 -11.67
N PHE A 236 0.72 14.64 -10.80
CA PHE A 236 -0.37 14.62 -9.82
C PHE A 236 -0.10 15.55 -8.63
N ALA A 237 1.15 15.69 -8.17
CA ALA A 237 1.51 16.60 -7.09
C ALA A 237 1.25 18.07 -7.43
N ALA A 238 1.42 18.47 -8.70
CA ALA A 238 1.10 19.82 -9.15
C ALA A 238 -0.40 20.15 -9.18
N ARG A 239 -1.28 19.14 -9.11
CA ARG A 239 -2.74 19.28 -9.31
C ARG A 239 -3.58 18.81 -8.14
N ARG A 240 -2.95 18.21 -7.11
CA ARG A 240 -3.62 17.59 -5.97
C ARG A 240 -2.85 17.88 -4.69
N ARG A 241 -3.57 18.06 -3.60
CA ARG A 241 -2.93 18.13 -2.29
C ARG A 241 -2.36 16.75 -1.94
N ILE A 242 -1.08 16.70 -1.61
CA ILE A 242 -0.50 15.49 -1.00
C ILE A 242 -1.15 15.33 0.37
N ALA A 243 -1.70 14.15 0.62
CA ALA A 243 -2.50 13.86 1.79
C ALA A 243 -2.02 12.56 2.44
N ARG A 244 -2.39 12.36 3.69
CA ARG A 244 -2.17 11.12 4.44
C ARG A 244 -3.32 10.16 4.19
N TYR A 245 -3.08 8.87 4.32
CA TYR A 245 -4.14 7.86 4.32
C TYR A 245 -5.11 8.08 5.50
N GLY A 246 -4.59 8.45 6.68
CA GLY A 246 -5.39 8.81 7.84
C GLY A 246 -6.37 9.97 7.61
N ASP A 247 -6.07 10.91 6.68
CA ASP A 247 -7.00 11.99 6.31
C ASP A 247 -8.31 11.46 5.69
N LEU A 248 -8.32 10.22 5.22
CA LEU A 248 -9.52 9.58 4.68
C LEU A 248 -10.53 9.23 5.78
N LEU A 249 -10.08 8.98 7.00
CA LEU A 249 -10.95 8.65 8.14
C LEU A 249 -11.79 9.85 8.61
N ALA A 250 -11.27 11.06 8.43
CA ALA A 250 -11.96 12.30 8.78
C ALA A 250 -12.94 12.78 7.69
N ALA A 251 -12.90 12.18 6.48
CA ALA A 251 -13.81 12.51 5.40
C ALA A 251 -15.09 11.66 5.46
N PRO A 252 -16.28 12.18 5.05
CA PRO A 252 -17.46 11.34 4.90
C PRO A 252 -17.16 10.18 3.92
N ALA A 253 -17.67 8.99 4.25
CA ALA A 253 -17.50 7.82 3.37
C ALA A 253 -18.10 8.09 1.99
N VAL A 254 -17.46 7.56 0.94
CA VAL A 254 -17.99 7.64 -0.43
C VAL A 254 -19.31 6.84 -0.47
N ALA A 255 -20.40 7.48 -0.86
CA ALA A 255 -21.72 6.87 -0.94
C ALA A 255 -21.67 5.55 -1.73
N HIS A 256 -22.34 4.55 -1.20
CA HIS A 256 -22.49 3.25 -1.86
C HIS A 256 -23.57 3.44 -2.95
N GLU A 257 -23.20 3.48 -4.22
CA GLU A 257 -24.17 3.15 -5.25
C GLU A 257 -24.47 1.65 -5.13
N PRO A 258 -25.72 1.23 -4.87
CA PRO A 258 -26.06 -0.18 -4.93
C PRO A 258 -25.80 -0.66 -6.37
N ALA A 259 -25.04 -1.74 -6.50
CA ALA A 259 -24.92 -2.44 -7.76
C ALA A 259 -26.33 -2.71 -8.27
N GLY A 260 -26.66 -2.10 -9.42
CA GLY A 260 -27.98 -2.21 -10.00
C GLY A 260 -28.41 -3.67 -10.06
N ALA A 261 -29.59 -3.95 -9.51
CA ALA A 261 -30.31 -5.17 -9.77
C ALA A 261 -30.55 -5.22 -11.29
N ALA A 262 -29.74 -6.01 -11.98
CA ALA A 262 -30.07 -6.43 -13.33
C ALA A 262 -31.15 -7.49 -13.21
N ALA A 263 -32.37 -7.11 -13.64
CA ALA A 263 -33.45 -8.03 -13.91
C ALA A 263 -33.09 -8.97 -15.06
#